data_b0c57d4b4247ccfcfa5d6a0a66c60b81
#
_entry.id   b0c57d4b4247ccfcfa5d6a0a66c60b81
#
_cell.length_a   1.000
_cell.length_b   1.000
_cell.length_c   1.000
_cell.angle_alpha   90.00
_cell.angle_beta   90.00
_cell.angle_gamma   90.00
#
_symmetry.space_group_name_H-M   'P 1'
#
loop_
_entity.id
_entity.type
_entity.pdbx_description
1 polymer ?
#
loop_
_entity_poly.entity_id
_entity_poly.type
_entity_poly.pdbx_seq_one_letter_code
_entity_poly.pdbx_strand_id
1 'polypeptide(L)'
;MTLADFGQLCKEDLEVDRQLDALLKEQMVRTDDEAPSVIESRLSGWWAYKLGLSTPRIWLEVDDLERAKRVQAREGGDLDSIVDANKQRSKIDEQRFDELYGLLPQQTEPYTHIINASDLNAQEVLASVLHILEEY
;
A
#
# COMPACT_ATOMS: atom_id res chain seq x y z
N MET A 1 -10.58 -6.88 16.31
CA MET A 1 -10.87 -6.00 15.15
C MET A 1 -10.18 -6.55 13.92
N THR A 2 -10.91 -6.76 12.83
CA THR A 2 -10.36 -7.20 11.54
C THR A 2 -9.89 -5.98 10.73
N LEU A 3 -9.17 -6.22 9.62
CA LEU A 3 -8.82 -5.16 8.68
C LEU A 3 -10.05 -4.50 8.07
N ALA A 4 -11.11 -5.29 7.83
CA ALA A 4 -12.38 -4.76 7.33
C ALA A 4 -13.07 -3.86 8.37
N ASP A 5 -13.05 -4.25 9.64
CA ASP A 5 -13.60 -3.43 10.73
C ASP A 5 -12.83 -2.12 10.89
N PHE A 6 -11.51 -2.17 10.80
CA PHE A 6 -10.68 -0.97 10.86
C PHE A 6 -10.95 -0.05 9.65
N GLY A 7 -11.07 -0.60 8.45
CA GLY A 7 -11.42 0.17 7.26
C GLY A 7 -12.78 0.84 7.38
N GLN A 8 -13.76 0.16 7.97
CA GLN A 8 -15.08 0.74 8.21
C GLN A 8 -15.02 1.86 9.25
N LEU A 9 -14.24 1.70 10.32
CA LEU A 9 -14.01 2.75 11.32
C LEU A 9 -13.40 3.99 10.67
N CYS A 10 -12.38 3.83 9.83
CA CYS A 10 -11.74 4.93 9.10
C CYS A 10 -12.72 5.63 8.15
N LYS A 11 -13.64 4.88 7.54
CA LYS A 11 -14.69 5.45 6.68
C LYS A 11 -15.67 6.32 7.47
N GLU A 12 -15.98 5.92 8.70
CA GLU A 12 -16.89 6.66 9.59
C GLU A 12 -16.21 7.86 10.25
N ASP A 13 -14.92 7.75 10.53
CA ASP A 13 -14.11 8.80 11.15
C ASP A 13 -12.84 9.07 10.31
N LEU A 14 -12.94 10.02 9.41
CA LEU A 14 -11.84 10.42 8.51
C LEU A 14 -10.64 11.00 9.26
N GLU A 15 -10.81 11.45 10.49
CA GLU A 15 -9.72 11.98 11.31
C GLU A 15 -8.71 10.89 11.69
N VAL A 16 -9.14 9.63 11.81
CA VAL A 16 -8.23 8.50 12.06
C VAL A 16 -7.19 8.40 10.94
N ASP A 17 -7.62 8.45 9.67
CA ASP A 17 -6.71 8.43 8.53
C ASP A 17 -5.76 9.64 8.52
N ARG A 18 -6.28 10.82 8.78
CA ARG A 18 -5.47 12.04 8.79
C ARG A 18 -4.36 11.96 9.83
N GLN A 19 -4.66 11.45 11.02
CA GLN A 19 -3.67 11.28 12.09
C GLN A 19 -2.62 10.23 11.72
N LEU A 20 -3.03 9.10 11.16
CA LEU A 20 -2.10 8.05 10.72
C LEU A 20 -1.19 8.55 9.60
N ASP A 21 -1.74 9.26 8.63
CA ASP A 21 -0.96 9.80 7.51
C ASP A 21 -0.01 10.91 7.98
N ALA A 22 -0.41 11.72 8.94
CA ALA A 22 0.47 12.74 9.53
C ALA A 22 1.67 12.09 10.23
N LEU A 23 1.45 11.01 11.00
CA LEU A 23 2.52 10.26 11.64
C LEU A 23 3.45 9.60 10.61
N LEU A 24 2.89 9.07 9.53
CA LEU A 24 3.66 8.46 8.46
C LEU A 24 4.58 9.49 7.79
N LYS A 25 4.06 10.67 7.46
CA LYS A 25 4.84 11.77 6.88
C LYS A 25 5.96 12.24 7.81
N GLU A 26 5.70 12.30 9.10
CA GLU A 26 6.70 12.63 10.12
C GLU A 26 7.85 11.63 10.09
N GLN A 27 7.55 10.33 9.99
CA GLN A 27 8.57 9.30 9.87
C GLN A 27 9.36 9.39 8.56
N MET A 28 8.73 9.78 7.47
CA MET A 28 9.37 9.90 6.16
C MET A 28 10.46 10.98 6.11
N VAL A 29 10.29 12.06 6.85
CA VAL A 29 11.25 13.18 6.86
C VAL A 29 12.30 13.07 7.96
N ARG A 30 12.23 12.02 8.75
CA ARG A 30 13.14 11.79 9.86
C ARG A 30 14.52 11.42 9.37
N THR A 31 15.57 11.99 9.99
CA THR A 31 16.96 11.80 9.58
C THR A 31 17.88 11.26 10.68
N ASP A 32 17.33 10.95 11.87
CA ASP A 32 18.08 10.39 12.98
C ASP A 32 18.30 8.86 12.82
N ASP A 33 19.04 8.26 13.76
CA ASP A 33 19.35 6.83 13.73
C ASP A 33 18.15 5.91 13.84
N GLU A 34 17.00 6.44 14.29
CA GLU A 34 15.73 5.71 14.42
C GLU A 34 14.82 5.88 13.20
N ALA A 35 15.26 6.61 12.17
CA ALA A 35 14.50 6.77 10.94
C ALA A 35 14.27 5.41 10.28
N PRO A 36 13.02 5.10 9.85
CA PRO A 36 12.74 3.83 9.20
C PRO A 36 13.44 3.74 7.84
N SER A 37 14.01 2.56 7.54
CA SER A 37 14.64 2.30 6.23
C SER A 37 13.62 2.03 5.15
N VAL A 38 12.46 1.50 5.51
CA VAL A 38 11.36 1.18 4.60
C VAL A 38 10.05 1.63 5.20
N ILE A 39 9.22 2.25 4.39
CA ILE A 39 7.86 2.63 4.79
C ILE A 39 6.89 2.02 3.80
N GLU A 40 5.88 1.34 4.32
CA GLU A 40 4.85 0.70 3.52
C GLU A 40 3.48 1.19 3.95
N SER A 41 2.69 1.71 3.00
CA SER A 41 1.27 2.00 3.18
C SER A 41 0.59 2.15 1.82
N ARG A 42 -0.74 2.25 1.82
CA ARG A 42 -1.50 2.41 0.58
C ARG A 42 -1.20 3.73 -0.13
N LEU A 43 -0.87 4.79 0.59
CA LEU A 43 -0.60 6.13 0.04
C LEU A 43 0.83 6.61 0.27
N SER A 44 1.74 5.77 0.77
CA SER A 44 3.11 6.18 1.06
C SER A 44 3.84 6.74 -0.16
N GLY A 45 3.62 6.17 -1.33
CA GLY A 45 4.19 6.69 -2.58
C GLY A 45 3.76 8.13 -2.86
N TRP A 46 2.47 8.42 -2.68
CA TRP A 46 1.94 9.77 -2.83
C TRP A 46 2.57 10.76 -1.86
N TRP A 47 2.71 10.37 -0.59
CA TRP A 47 3.30 11.26 0.42
C TRP A 47 4.77 11.54 0.14
N ALA A 48 5.56 10.54 -0.18
CA ALA A 48 6.96 10.73 -0.54
C ALA A 48 7.12 11.61 -1.79
N TYR A 49 6.26 11.40 -2.79
CA TYR A 49 6.23 12.23 -4.00
C TYR A 49 5.91 13.69 -3.68
N LYS A 50 4.86 13.94 -2.91
CA LYS A 50 4.44 15.30 -2.54
C LYS A 50 5.44 16.01 -1.64
N LEU A 51 6.16 15.28 -0.80
CA LEU A 51 7.23 15.84 0.04
C LEU A 51 8.53 16.06 -0.73
N GLY A 52 8.60 15.67 -2.00
CA GLY A 52 9.78 15.86 -2.83
C GLY A 52 10.97 15.01 -2.42
N LEU A 53 10.75 13.86 -1.80
CA LEU A 53 11.82 12.99 -1.34
C LEU A 53 12.47 12.24 -2.50
N SER A 54 13.81 12.27 -2.56
CA SER A 54 14.61 11.53 -3.54
C SER A 54 14.80 10.09 -3.08
N THR A 55 13.73 9.32 -3.10
CA THR A 55 13.74 7.91 -2.66
C THR A 55 12.99 7.06 -3.68
N PRO A 56 13.36 5.78 -3.83
CA PRO A 56 12.57 4.87 -4.64
C PRO A 56 11.14 4.76 -4.10
N ARG A 57 10.17 4.88 -4.99
CA ARG A 57 8.76 4.73 -4.68
C ARG A 57 8.23 3.62 -5.56
N ILE A 58 7.97 2.47 -4.94
CA ILE A 58 7.70 1.22 -5.65
C ILE A 58 6.25 0.80 -5.43
N TRP A 59 5.53 0.55 -6.50
CA TRP A 59 4.20 -0.04 -6.47
C TRP A 59 4.29 -1.52 -6.87
N LEU A 60 3.73 -2.39 -6.03
CA LEU A 60 3.61 -3.81 -6.34
C LEU A 60 2.21 -4.06 -6.90
N GLU A 61 2.15 -4.48 -8.14
CA GLU A 61 0.90 -4.78 -8.82
C GLU A 61 0.67 -6.28 -8.87
N VAL A 62 -0.50 -6.72 -8.38
CA VAL A 62 -0.90 -8.13 -8.37
C VAL A 62 -2.36 -8.18 -8.82
N ASP A 63 -2.69 -9.10 -9.74
CA ASP A 63 -4.07 -9.26 -10.16
C ASP A 63 -4.97 -9.79 -9.02
N ASP A 64 -6.28 -9.55 -9.15
CA ASP A 64 -7.25 -9.83 -8.08
C ASP A 64 -7.29 -11.33 -7.72
N LEU A 65 -7.22 -12.20 -8.71
CA LEU A 65 -7.26 -13.65 -8.46
C LEU A 65 -6.01 -14.12 -7.72
N GLU A 66 -4.83 -13.65 -8.13
CA GLU A 66 -3.57 -14.00 -7.47
C GLU A 66 -3.52 -13.47 -6.04
N ARG A 67 -4.01 -12.27 -5.80
CA ARG A 67 -4.13 -11.71 -4.44
C ARG A 67 -5.01 -12.61 -3.57
N ALA A 68 -6.15 -13.04 -4.09
CA ALA A 68 -7.06 -13.92 -3.38
C ALA A 68 -6.44 -15.29 -3.08
N LYS A 69 -5.68 -15.86 -4.03
CA LYS A 69 -4.95 -17.12 -3.82
C LYS A 69 -3.92 -17.01 -2.72
N ARG A 70 -3.21 -15.89 -2.62
CA ARG A 70 -2.22 -15.64 -1.56
C ARG A 70 -2.88 -15.54 -0.20
N VAL A 71 -4.02 -14.86 -0.10
CA VAL A 71 -4.82 -14.80 1.13
C VAL A 71 -5.33 -16.19 1.51
N GLN A 72 -5.86 -16.96 0.55
CA GLN A 72 -6.33 -18.30 0.79
C GLN A 72 -5.22 -19.22 1.31
N ALA A 73 -4.02 -19.16 0.74
CA ALA A 73 -2.88 -19.95 1.18
C ALA A 73 -2.44 -19.60 2.61
N ARG A 74 -2.56 -18.35 3.01
CA ARG A 74 -2.17 -17.85 4.33
C ARG A 74 -3.24 -18.07 5.39
N GLU A 75 -4.50 -17.85 5.07
CA GLU A 75 -5.61 -17.76 6.02
C GLU A 75 -6.68 -18.84 5.81
N GLY A 76 -6.67 -19.56 4.68
CA GLY A 76 -7.73 -20.48 4.28
C GLY A 76 -8.96 -19.77 3.77
N GLY A 77 -10.04 -20.52 3.57
CA GLY A 77 -11.33 -19.96 3.16
C GLY A 77 -11.67 -20.22 1.70
N ASP A 78 -12.84 -19.73 1.30
CA ASP A 78 -13.38 -19.88 -0.06
C ASP A 78 -12.82 -18.81 -0.99
N LEU A 79 -12.25 -19.23 -2.12
CA LEU A 79 -11.57 -18.31 -3.06
C LEU A 79 -12.49 -17.22 -3.58
N ASP A 80 -13.71 -17.56 -4.00
CA ASP A 80 -14.64 -16.58 -4.55
C ASP A 80 -15.06 -15.54 -3.49
N SER A 81 -15.27 -15.99 -2.26
CA SER A 81 -15.57 -15.10 -1.12
C SER A 81 -14.41 -14.16 -0.82
N ILE A 82 -13.18 -14.65 -0.93
CA ILE A 82 -11.96 -13.83 -0.71
C ILE A 82 -11.84 -12.77 -1.82
N VAL A 83 -12.06 -13.15 -3.08
CA VAL A 83 -12.05 -12.19 -4.21
C VAL A 83 -13.04 -11.05 -3.94
N ASP A 84 -14.27 -11.39 -3.57
CA ASP A 84 -15.32 -10.40 -3.30
C ASP A 84 -14.98 -9.50 -2.11
N ALA A 85 -14.45 -10.09 -1.02
CA ALA A 85 -14.03 -9.34 0.16
C ALA A 85 -12.89 -8.36 -0.15
N ASN A 86 -11.90 -8.80 -0.93
CA ASN A 86 -10.79 -7.94 -1.36
C ASN A 86 -11.27 -6.77 -2.22
N LYS A 87 -12.19 -7.03 -3.16
CA LYS A 87 -12.77 -5.97 -4.00
C LYS A 87 -13.54 -4.95 -3.18
N GLN A 88 -14.34 -5.42 -2.23
CA GLN A 88 -15.10 -4.55 -1.33
C GLN A 88 -14.19 -3.67 -0.48
N ARG A 89 -13.14 -4.24 0.09
CA ARG A 89 -12.17 -3.49 0.89
C ARG A 89 -11.44 -2.44 0.06
N SER A 90 -11.00 -2.79 -1.15
CA SER A 90 -10.37 -1.84 -2.07
C SER A 90 -11.30 -0.69 -2.43
N LYS A 91 -12.57 -0.99 -2.69
CA LYS A 91 -13.56 0.03 -3.01
C LYS A 91 -13.81 1.00 -1.84
N ILE A 92 -13.89 0.48 -0.61
CA ILE A 92 -14.05 1.29 0.60
C ILE A 92 -12.83 2.19 0.79
N ASP A 93 -11.62 1.65 0.64
CA ASP A 93 -10.38 2.41 0.76
C ASP A 93 -10.29 3.52 -0.31
N GLU A 94 -10.61 3.20 -1.55
CA GLU A 94 -10.60 4.17 -2.66
C GLU A 94 -11.57 5.32 -2.42
N GLN A 95 -12.79 5.02 -1.97
CA GLN A 95 -13.78 6.05 -1.64
C GLN A 95 -13.28 6.96 -0.52
N ARG A 96 -12.68 6.38 0.50
CA ARG A 96 -12.15 7.12 1.65
C ARG A 96 -10.99 8.03 1.25
N PHE A 97 -10.04 7.53 0.47
CA PHE A 97 -8.88 8.32 0.03
C PHE A 97 -9.28 9.42 -0.95
N ASP A 98 -10.23 9.14 -1.85
CA ASP A 98 -10.76 10.14 -2.75
C ASP A 98 -11.47 11.27 -1.98
N GLU A 99 -12.27 10.93 -0.99
CA GLU A 99 -12.97 11.91 -0.14
C GLU A 99 -11.99 12.76 0.68
N LEU A 100 -10.94 12.13 1.24
CA LEU A 100 -9.95 12.85 2.07
C LEU A 100 -9.02 13.72 1.26
N TYR A 101 -8.50 13.20 0.14
CA TYR A 101 -7.34 13.78 -0.54
C TYR A 101 -7.51 13.93 -2.05
N GLY A 102 -8.54 13.36 -2.64
CA GLY A 102 -8.69 13.28 -4.09
C GLY A 102 -7.62 12.43 -4.76
N LEU A 103 -7.07 11.44 -4.06
CA LEU A 103 -5.98 10.58 -4.51
C LEU A 103 -6.41 9.12 -4.49
N LEU A 104 -5.88 8.32 -5.43
CA LEU A 104 -6.07 6.88 -5.47
C LEU A 104 -4.71 6.18 -5.38
N PRO A 105 -4.61 5.08 -4.57
CA PRO A 105 -3.34 4.36 -4.40
C PRO A 105 -2.74 3.85 -5.70
N GLN A 106 -3.56 3.39 -6.64
CA GLN A 106 -3.13 2.79 -7.89
C GLN A 106 -2.72 3.79 -8.99
N GLN A 107 -2.84 5.09 -8.76
CA GLN A 107 -2.36 6.08 -9.72
C GLN A 107 -0.84 5.97 -9.87
N THR A 108 -0.34 6.03 -11.10
CA THR A 108 1.07 5.76 -11.39
C THR A 108 2.00 6.96 -11.18
N GLU A 109 1.45 8.16 -11.14
CA GLU A 109 2.20 9.41 -11.04
C GLU A 109 3.26 9.43 -9.93
N PRO A 110 2.99 8.96 -8.69
CA PRO A 110 3.96 9.09 -7.61
C PRO A 110 5.07 8.05 -7.63
N TYR A 111 4.97 6.99 -8.45
CA TYR A 111 5.89 5.86 -8.35
C TYR A 111 7.07 6.00 -9.32
N THR A 112 8.27 5.65 -8.83
CA THR A 112 9.47 5.55 -9.64
C THR A 112 9.53 4.22 -10.39
N HIS A 113 8.97 3.17 -9.79
CA HIS A 113 8.97 1.81 -10.34
C HIS A 113 7.66 1.12 -10.04
N ILE A 114 7.20 0.32 -11.00
CA ILE A 114 6.03 -0.55 -10.85
C ILE A 114 6.50 -1.97 -11.14
N ILE A 115 6.32 -2.87 -10.16
CA ILE A 115 6.66 -4.28 -10.29
C ILE A 115 5.36 -5.07 -10.44
N ASN A 116 5.19 -5.74 -11.56
CA ASN A 116 4.11 -6.71 -11.71
C ASN A 116 4.50 -8.01 -11.01
N ALA A 117 3.93 -8.24 -9.85
CA ALA A 117 4.27 -9.35 -8.97
C ALA A 117 3.29 -10.53 -9.09
N SER A 118 2.37 -10.52 -10.08
CA SER A 118 1.37 -11.57 -10.24
C SER A 118 1.99 -12.95 -10.44
N ASP A 119 3.09 -13.03 -11.18
CA ASP A 119 3.80 -14.29 -11.49
C ASP A 119 5.09 -14.48 -10.67
N LEU A 120 5.32 -13.63 -9.67
CA LEU A 120 6.54 -13.65 -8.85
C LEU A 120 6.24 -14.22 -7.45
N ASN A 121 7.16 -15.01 -6.92
CA ASN A 121 7.14 -15.39 -5.51
C ASN A 121 7.78 -14.28 -4.65
N ALA A 122 7.72 -14.45 -3.32
CA ALA A 122 8.22 -13.44 -2.39
C ALA A 122 9.73 -13.17 -2.57
N GLN A 123 10.54 -14.19 -2.85
CA GLN A 123 11.97 -14.04 -3.07
C GLN A 123 12.27 -13.29 -4.37
N GLU A 124 11.52 -13.57 -5.42
CA GLU A 124 11.65 -12.87 -6.70
C GLU A 124 11.26 -11.40 -6.59
N VAL A 125 10.21 -11.08 -5.83
CA VAL A 125 9.82 -9.70 -5.53
C VAL A 125 10.94 -9.00 -4.76
N LEU A 126 11.49 -9.64 -3.73
CA LEU A 126 12.60 -9.09 -2.95
C LEU A 126 13.82 -8.81 -3.82
N ALA A 127 14.19 -9.75 -4.68
CA ALA A 127 15.31 -9.59 -5.61
C ALA A 127 15.10 -8.40 -6.55
N SER A 128 13.88 -8.22 -7.07
CA SER A 128 13.53 -7.08 -7.92
C SER A 128 13.65 -5.75 -7.20
N VAL A 129 13.18 -5.69 -5.95
CA VAL A 129 13.30 -4.48 -5.11
C VAL A 129 14.75 -4.16 -4.80
N LEU A 130 15.55 -5.16 -4.41
CA LEU A 130 16.98 -4.97 -4.11
C LEU A 130 17.73 -4.46 -5.33
N HIS A 131 17.42 -4.98 -6.52
CA HIS A 131 18.03 -4.51 -7.77
C HIS A 131 17.72 -3.02 -8.02
N ILE A 132 16.49 -2.59 -7.78
CA ILE A 132 16.11 -1.18 -7.87
C ILE A 132 16.91 -0.33 -6.88
N LEU A 133 17.05 -0.79 -5.64
CA LEU A 133 17.77 -0.05 -4.59
C LEU A 133 19.26 0.08 -4.91
N GLU A 134 19.87 -0.88 -5.60
CA GLU A 134 21.27 -0.82 -6.02
C GLU A 134 21.54 0.28 -7.06
N GLU A 135 20.53 0.68 -7.82
CA GLU A 135 20.62 1.73 -8.83
C GLU A 135 20.42 3.14 -8.26
N TYR A 136 20.04 3.24 -7.01
CA TYR A 136 19.79 4.52 -6.33
C TYR A 136 21.03 4.97 -5.52
#